data_8aa2f9c4cb8c8c6c0963c44be779267d
#
_entry.id   8aa2f9c4cb8c8c6c0963c44be779267d
#
_cell.length_a   1.000
_cell.length_b   1.000
_cell.length_c   1.000
_cell.angle_alpha   90.00
_cell.angle_beta   90.00
_cell.angle_gamma   90.00
#
_symmetry.space_group_name_H-M   'P 1'
#
loop_
_entity.id
_entity.type
_entity.pdbx_description
1 polymer ?
#
loop_
_entity_poly.entity_id
_entity_poly.type
_entity_poly.pdbx_seq_one_letter_code
_entity_poly.pdbx_strand_id
1 'polypeptide(L)'
;MQYMILDDGKLWFCTNSEKDVYKELQANPALELCGCKLEENEIQTPWIRFSAEAVFEERQDIRDAIIEKSSIVNALDSKMRENPIFKVFDLKNMDGWMTNLGNVKGLEKRAEFSKPIHFEF
;
A
#
# COMPACT_ATOMS: atom_id res chain seq x y z
N MET A 1 4.53 7.09 -3.61
CA MET A 1 5.14 5.78 -3.32
C MET A 1 4.35 4.70 -4.04
N GLN A 2 5.03 3.76 -4.63
CA GLN A 2 4.37 2.69 -5.38
C GLN A 2 3.97 1.53 -4.47
N TYR A 3 2.82 0.95 -4.74
CA TYR A 3 2.28 -0.18 -3.99
C TYR A 3 1.69 -1.23 -4.93
N MET A 4 1.55 -2.45 -4.42
CA MET A 4 0.91 -3.55 -5.12
C MET A 4 0.44 -4.65 -4.16
N ILE A 5 -0.52 -5.45 -4.61
CA ILE A 5 -0.96 -6.64 -3.87
C ILE A 5 -0.32 -7.85 -4.54
N LEU A 6 0.39 -8.66 -3.74
CA LEU A 6 0.98 -9.92 -4.19
C LEU A 6 0.03 -11.11 -3.95
N ASP A 7 0.46 -12.29 -4.40
CA ASP A 7 -0.33 -13.52 -4.27
C ASP A 7 -0.53 -13.96 -2.80
N ASP A 8 0.29 -13.45 -1.88
CA ASP A 8 0.11 -13.64 -0.44
C ASP A 8 -1.05 -12.82 0.15
N GLY A 9 -1.72 -12.00 -0.67
CA GLY A 9 -2.82 -11.12 -0.26
C GLY A 9 -2.39 -9.88 0.52
N LYS A 10 -1.10 -9.68 0.69
CA LYS A 10 -0.57 -8.51 1.41
C LYS A 10 -0.36 -7.32 0.49
N LEU A 11 -0.47 -6.14 1.08
CA LEU A 11 -0.17 -4.88 0.42
C LEU A 11 1.31 -4.54 0.61
N TRP A 12 2.04 -4.53 -0.49
CA TRP A 12 3.47 -4.26 -0.50
C TRP A 12 3.79 -2.88 -1.06
N PHE A 13 4.80 -2.26 -0.47
CA PHE A 13 5.33 -0.97 -0.89
C PHE A 13 6.80 -1.11 -1.23
N CYS A 14 7.27 -0.29 -2.16
CA CYS A 14 8.69 -0.22 -2.49
C CYS A 14 9.23 1.20 -2.36
N THR A 15 10.47 1.28 -1.92
CA THR A 15 11.22 2.52 -1.76
C THR A 15 12.71 2.22 -1.98
N ASN A 16 13.59 3.13 -1.63
CA ASN A 16 15.02 2.86 -1.59
C ASN A 16 15.65 3.45 -0.32
N SER A 17 16.79 2.90 0.08
CA SER A 17 17.46 3.24 1.33
C SER A 17 18.06 4.65 1.36
N GLU A 18 18.13 5.33 0.23
CA GLU A 18 18.63 6.71 0.16
C GLU A 18 17.52 7.74 0.40
N LYS A 19 16.26 7.34 0.30
CA LYS A 19 15.13 8.25 0.53
C LYS A 19 14.89 8.50 2.02
N ASP A 20 14.47 9.70 2.33
CA ASP A 20 14.14 10.11 3.70
C ASP A 20 13.03 9.25 4.31
N VAL A 21 12.04 8.85 3.53
CA VAL A 21 10.96 7.99 4.01
C VAL A 21 11.48 6.66 4.57
N TYR A 22 12.50 6.06 3.94
CA TYR A 22 13.12 4.84 4.45
C TYR A 22 13.79 5.09 5.81
N LYS A 23 14.58 6.15 5.90
CA LYS A 23 15.30 6.52 7.14
C LYS A 23 14.33 6.83 8.27
N GLU A 24 13.26 7.54 7.98
CA GLU A 24 12.21 7.87 8.95
C GLU A 24 11.50 6.61 9.45
N LEU A 25 11.13 5.69 8.56
CA LEU A 25 10.46 4.44 8.94
C LEU A 25 11.38 3.45 9.67
N GLN A 26 12.69 3.51 9.44
CA GLN A 26 13.65 2.75 10.23
C GLN A 26 13.74 3.28 11.68
N ALA A 27 13.67 4.58 11.85
CA ALA A 27 13.68 5.21 13.18
C ALA A 27 12.34 5.04 13.91
N ASN A 28 11.22 5.14 13.19
CA ASN A 28 9.87 4.95 13.70
C ASN A 28 8.99 4.34 12.61
N PRO A 29 8.57 3.08 12.74
CA PRO A 29 7.81 2.40 11.70
C PRO A 29 6.35 2.85 11.58
N ALA A 30 5.85 3.68 12.48
CA ALA A 30 4.49 4.18 12.44
C ALA A 30 4.25 5.07 11.22
N LEU A 31 3.15 4.84 10.53
CA LEU A 31 2.77 5.63 9.37
C LEU A 31 1.25 5.77 9.29
N GLU A 32 0.81 6.73 8.51
CA GLU A 32 -0.60 6.92 8.16
C GLU A 32 -0.72 6.97 6.64
N LEU A 33 -1.72 6.26 6.12
CA LEU A 33 -2.00 6.22 4.69
C LEU A 33 -3.41 6.72 4.41
N CYS A 34 -3.54 7.39 3.27
CA CYS A 34 -4.84 7.69 2.71
C CYS A 34 -4.81 7.42 1.21
N GLY A 35 -5.95 7.00 0.69
CA GLY A 35 -6.10 6.71 -0.71
C GLY A 35 -7.54 6.88 -1.16
N CYS A 36 -7.73 7.04 -2.45
CA CYS A 36 -9.04 7.06 -3.04
C CYS A 36 -9.01 6.37 -4.40
N LYS A 37 -10.14 5.83 -4.80
CA LYS A 37 -10.35 5.33 -6.14
C LYS A 37 -11.06 6.42 -6.93
N LEU A 38 -10.41 6.95 -7.96
CA LEU A 38 -11.02 7.96 -8.81
C LEU A 38 -12.16 7.34 -9.63
N GLU A 39 -13.34 7.91 -9.49
CA GLU A 39 -14.52 7.55 -10.25
C GLU A 39 -14.93 8.71 -11.13
N GLU A 40 -15.68 8.43 -12.22
CA GLU A 40 -16.21 9.49 -13.10
C GLU A 40 -17.12 10.47 -12.36
N ASN A 41 -17.82 9.97 -11.35
CA ASN A 41 -18.66 10.77 -10.47
C ASN A 41 -17.96 10.96 -9.12
N GLU A 42 -17.49 12.17 -8.84
CA GLU A 42 -16.77 12.52 -7.60
C GLU A 42 -17.56 12.21 -6.32
N ILE A 43 -18.88 12.27 -6.37
CA ILE A 43 -19.75 11.95 -5.21
C ILE A 43 -19.61 10.48 -4.81
N GLN A 44 -19.24 9.62 -5.77
CA GLN A 44 -19.12 8.17 -5.54
C GLN A 44 -17.69 7.70 -5.33
N THR A 45 -16.74 8.61 -5.17
CA THR A 45 -15.34 8.25 -4.96
C THR A 45 -15.14 7.66 -3.55
N PRO A 46 -14.85 6.35 -3.43
CA PRO A 46 -14.51 5.77 -2.12
C PRO A 46 -13.14 6.23 -1.68
N TRP A 47 -12.96 6.38 -0.37
CA TRP A 47 -11.66 6.68 0.21
C TRP A 47 -11.36 5.75 1.39
N ILE A 48 -10.08 5.62 1.68
CA ILE A 48 -9.58 4.87 2.82
C ILE A 48 -8.51 5.70 3.55
N ARG A 49 -8.51 5.64 4.87
CA ARG A 49 -7.52 6.29 5.71
C ARG A 49 -7.23 5.41 6.92
N PHE A 50 -5.97 5.09 7.14
CA PHE A 50 -5.60 4.21 8.24
C PHE A 50 -4.19 4.47 8.73
N SER A 51 -3.97 4.13 10.00
CA SER A 51 -2.65 4.03 10.60
C SER A 51 -2.14 2.59 10.50
N ALA A 52 -0.84 2.42 10.43
CA ALA A 52 -0.18 1.12 10.38
C ALA A 52 1.27 1.23 10.82
N GLU A 53 1.96 0.11 10.85
CA GLU A 53 3.41 0.04 11.05
C GLU A 53 4.06 -0.66 9.87
N ALA A 54 5.14 -0.07 9.34
CA ALA A 54 5.93 -0.67 8.27
C ALA A 54 6.73 -1.87 8.77
N VAL A 55 6.73 -2.95 7.99
CA VAL A 55 7.54 -4.16 8.25
C VAL A 55 8.40 -4.39 7.02
N PHE A 56 9.68 -4.06 7.12
CA PHE A 56 10.63 -4.26 6.03
C PHE A 56 10.95 -5.73 5.82
N GLU A 57 11.07 -6.14 4.57
CA GLU A 57 11.32 -7.52 4.18
C GLU A 57 12.59 -7.61 3.32
N GLU A 58 13.49 -8.52 3.67
CA GLU A 58 14.76 -8.73 2.95
C GLU A 58 14.71 -9.95 2.01
N ARG A 59 13.62 -10.72 2.00
CA ARG A 59 13.50 -11.91 1.16
C ARG A 59 13.56 -11.56 -0.32
N GLN A 60 14.47 -12.23 -1.03
CA GLN A 60 14.69 -11.97 -2.44
C GLN A 60 13.49 -12.36 -3.32
N ASP A 61 12.76 -13.43 -2.96
CA ASP A 61 11.58 -13.87 -3.71
C ASP A 61 10.46 -12.81 -3.70
N ILE A 62 10.27 -12.12 -2.58
CA ILE A 62 9.30 -11.01 -2.46
C ILE A 62 9.76 -9.82 -3.30
N ARG A 63 11.04 -9.46 -3.21
CA ARG A 63 11.61 -8.36 -3.99
C ARG A 63 11.46 -8.61 -5.50
N ASP A 64 11.76 -9.83 -5.93
CA ASP A 64 11.62 -10.23 -7.33
C ASP A 64 10.15 -10.16 -7.80
N ALA A 65 9.22 -10.64 -6.99
CA ALA A 65 7.80 -10.60 -7.31
C ALA A 65 7.30 -9.15 -7.47
N ILE A 66 7.76 -8.23 -6.63
CA ILE A 66 7.40 -6.81 -6.71
C ILE A 66 7.95 -6.20 -8.00
N ILE A 67 9.21 -6.49 -8.35
CA ILE A 67 9.84 -5.98 -9.56
C ILE A 67 9.10 -6.49 -10.80
N GLU A 68 8.71 -7.76 -10.83
CA GLU A 68 7.96 -8.34 -11.95
C GLU A 68 6.61 -7.68 -12.16
N LYS A 69 5.90 -7.35 -11.08
CA LYS A 69 4.60 -6.67 -11.15
C LYS A 69 4.71 -5.18 -11.45
N SER A 70 5.84 -4.56 -11.17
CA SER A 70 6.03 -3.12 -11.33
C SER A 70 6.66 -2.79 -12.67
N SER A 71 5.86 -2.34 -13.63
CA SER A 71 6.37 -1.84 -14.91
C SER A 71 7.28 -0.62 -14.75
N ILE A 72 7.03 0.23 -13.74
CA ILE A 72 7.83 1.43 -13.49
C ILE A 72 9.22 1.06 -12.97
N VAL A 73 9.30 0.18 -11.97
CA VAL A 73 10.58 -0.26 -11.41
C VAL A 73 11.43 -0.99 -12.47
N ASN A 74 10.79 -1.84 -13.26
CA ASN A 74 11.44 -2.55 -14.36
C ASN A 74 11.99 -1.59 -15.43
N ALA A 75 11.26 -0.53 -15.73
CA ALA A 75 11.65 0.47 -16.73
C ALA A 75 12.80 1.37 -16.23
N LEU A 76 12.84 1.65 -14.92
CA LEU A 76 13.88 2.53 -14.35
C LEU A 76 15.23 1.86 -14.22
N ASP A 77 15.26 0.58 -13.86
CA ASP A 77 16.53 -0.14 -13.68
C ASP A 77 16.32 -1.65 -13.82
N SER A 78 16.82 -2.22 -14.93
CA SER A 78 16.79 -3.66 -15.17
C SER A 78 17.61 -4.46 -14.14
N LYS A 79 18.51 -3.80 -13.40
CA LYS A 79 19.32 -4.40 -12.34
C LYS A 79 18.77 -4.17 -10.94
N MET A 80 17.57 -3.65 -10.81
CA MET A 80 16.99 -3.33 -9.51
C MET A 80 16.88 -4.55 -8.58
N ARG A 81 16.76 -5.75 -9.14
CA ARG A 81 16.74 -7.01 -8.36
C ARG A 81 17.98 -7.19 -7.49
N GLU A 82 19.14 -6.79 -7.99
CA GLU A 82 20.44 -6.94 -7.34
C GLU A 82 20.85 -5.67 -6.59
N ASN A 83 20.09 -4.59 -6.73
CA ASN A 83 20.45 -3.31 -6.15
C ASN A 83 20.16 -3.31 -4.64
N PRO A 84 21.19 -3.20 -3.77
CA PRO A 84 21.00 -3.23 -2.32
C PRO A 84 20.23 -2.04 -1.77
N ILE A 85 20.07 -0.96 -2.52
CA ILE A 85 19.27 0.19 -2.08
C ILE A 85 17.77 -0.05 -2.22
N PHE A 86 17.34 -1.01 -3.05
CA PHE A 86 15.92 -1.32 -3.25
C PHE A 86 15.35 -1.99 -2.00
N LYS A 87 14.33 -1.37 -1.40
CA LYS A 87 13.71 -1.81 -0.16
C LYS A 87 12.20 -1.98 -0.32
N VAL A 88 11.68 -3.01 0.31
CA VAL A 88 10.25 -3.32 0.29
C VAL A 88 9.72 -3.50 1.71
N PHE A 89 8.47 -3.17 1.91
CA PHE A 89 7.81 -3.37 3.20
C PHE A 89 6.33 -3.67 3.01
N ASP A 90 5.77 -4.43 3.95
CA ASP A 90 4.34 -4.59 4.12
C ASP A 90 3.89 -3.84 5.39
N LEU A 91 2.65 -4.04 5.78
CA LEU A 91 2.06 -3.32 6.91
C LEU A 91 1.54 -4.31 7.95
N LYS A 92 1.63 -3.92 9.21
CA LYS A 92 0.95 -4.58 10.32
C LYS A 92 0.17 -3.57 11.16
N ASN A 93 -0.71 -4.08 12.01
CA ASN A 93 -1.51 -3.27 12.95
C ASN A 93 -2.25 -2.14 12.23
N MET A 94 -2.92 -2.47 11.14
CA MET A 94 -3.74 -1.52 10.39
C MET A 94 -5.01 -1.21 11.16
N ASP A 95 -5.30 0.09 11.34
CA ASP A 95 -6.48 0.59 12.02
C ASP A 95 -6.96 1.86 11.31
N GLY A 96 -8.19 1.84 10.82
CA GLY A 96 -8.68 2.99 10.10
C GLY A 96 -10.12 2.92 9.67
N TRP A 97 -10.42 3.73 8.68
CA TRP A 97 -11.76 3.98 8.19
C TRP A 97 -11.79 4.00 6.67
N MET A 98 -12.91 3.58 6.13
CA MET A 98 -13.17 3.68 4.69
C MET A 98 -14.61 4.10 4.43
N THR A 99 -14.84 4.78 3.31
CA THR A 99 -16.20 5.00 2.82
C THR A 99 -16.58 3.91 1.83
N ASN A 100 -17.84 3.50 1.91
CA ASN A 100 -18.41 2.58 0.94
C ASN A 100 -19.77 3.13 0.49
N LEU A 101 -19.82 3.64 -0.73
CA LEU A 101 -21.02 4.23 -1.32
C LEU A 101 -21.75 3.24 -2.24
N GLY A 102 -21.51 1.93 -2.07
CA GLY A 102 -22.12 0.88 -2.86
C GLY A 102 -21.29 0.42 -4.06
N ASN A 103 -20.18 1.10 -4.34
CA ASN A 103 -19.31 0.81 -5.49
C ASN A 103 -18.04 0.01 -5.15
N VAL A 104 -17.91 -0.43 -3.90
CA VAL A 104 -16.81 -1.31 -3.49
C VAL A 104 -17.23 -2.76 -3.61
N LYS A 105 -16.61 -3.49 -4.53
CA LYS A 105 -16.91 -4.89 -4.78
C LYS A 105 -16.75 -5.74 -3.51
N GLY A 106 -17.76 -6.53 -3.20
CA GLY A 106 -17.79 -7.38 -2.01
C GLY A 106 -18.35 -6.71 -0.76
N LEU A 107 -18.55 -5.39 -0.78
CA LEU A 107 -19.07 -4.61 0.35
C LEU A 107 -20.36 -3.87 0.01
N GLU A 108 -21.04 -4.23 -1.07
CA GLU A 108 -22.21 -3.52 -1.59
C GLU A 108 -23.34 -3.40 -0.56
N LYS A 109 -23.51 -4.43 0.28
CA LYS A 109 -24.54 -4.46 1.33
C LYS A 109 -24.22 -3.58 2.54
N ARG A 110 -22.99 -3.07 2.61
CA ARG A 110 -22.51 -2.20 3.69
C ARG A 110 -22.40 -0.74 3.24
N ALA A 111 -23.01 -0.41 2.13
CA ALA A 111 -23.01 0.97 1.62
C ALA A 111 -23.73 1.91 2.61
N GLU A 112 -23.04 2.97 2.99
CA GLU A 112 -23.59 3.97 3.91
C GLU A 112 -22.98 5.34 3.63
N PHE A 113 -23.80 6.32 3.24
CA PHE A 113 -23.34 7.63 2.81
C PHE A 113 -22.79 8.49 3.95
N SER A 114 -23.28 8.31 5.17
CA SER A 114 -22.99 9.21 6.27
C SER A 114 -22.01 8.67 7.31
N LYS A 115 -21.66 7.40 7.22
CA LYS A 115 -20.79 6.76 8.23
C LYS A 115 -19.69 5.94 7.59
N PRO A 116 -18.42 6.35 7.75
CA PRO A 116 -17.31 5.50 7.39
C PRO A 116 -17.33 4.16 8.13
N ILE A 117 -16.82 3.14 7.48
CA ILE A 117 -16.67 1.79 8.05
C ILE A 117 -15.31 1.71 8.71
N HIS A 118 -15.28 1.33 9.99
CA HIS A 118 -14.05 1.05 10.72
C HIS A 118 -13.50 -0.33 10.37
N PHE A 119 -12.18 -0.45 10.28
CA PHE A 119 -11.51 -1.73 10.11
C PHE A 119 -10.22 -1.80 10.92
N GLU A 120 -9.85 -3.02 11.33
CA GLU A 120 -8.58 -3.36 11.98
C GLU A 120 -8.06 -4.67 11.39
N PHE A 121 -6.78 -4.71 11.11
CA PHE A 121 -6.10 -5.93 10.63
C PHE A 121 -4.76 -6.17 11.32
#